data_835581479412be569271110665fbea7a
#
_entry.id   835581479412be569271110665fbea7a
#
_cell.length_a   1.000
_cell.length_b   1.000
_cell.length_c   1.000
_cell.angle_alpha   90.00
_cell.angle_beta   90.00
_cell.angle_gamma   90.00
#
_symmetry.space_group_name_H-M   'P 1'
#
loop_
_entity.id
_entity.type
_entity.pdbx_description
1 polymer ?
#
loop_
_entity_poly.entity_id
_entity_poly.type
_entity_poly.pdbx_seq_one_letter_code
_entity_poly.pdbx_strand_id
1 'polypeptide(L)'
;MKKLFALLLAVVMVLSMVACGAKEETNGEEAKGMTESPLASKEIVKDFEVKADFKIGFICLHDEKSTYDKNFLDAADEAIKALGLTKDQYIIKTNVPEGKECYEAAADLVDQGCNIVFANSFGHEDFMLQAAKEFPEVQFCHATGYKAHLENVANYHNAFASIYEGRYLAGIAAGMKLNEMIEAKKITAEEAKMGYVGAFTYAEVISGYSSFYLGAKSVCPSVTMEVQFTGSWYDAVEEQNAAEALIARKCVLISQHADSMGAPGACEAAGVPNVSYNGATFESCPETFIVSSRIDWAPYFAYIIKCFNTGATIDTDWCGGINEGSVVLTGINQNAAAEGTLEAIKTAVEDLKSGKVKVFDTKNFTVDGAAVTGDAVVDGIFEESKTQSAPYFDLKIDGITRLNEKF
;
A
#
# COMPACT_ATOMS: atom_id res chain seq x y z
N MET A 1 -5.74 -36.72 53.38
CA MET A 1 -5.21 -35.67 52.52
C MET A 1 -5.41 -35.91 51.02
N LYS A 2 -5.41 -37.15 50.50
CA LYS A 2 -5.61 -37.40 49.04
C LYS A 2 -7.05 -37.20 48.52
N LYS A 3 -8.07 -37.16 49.38
CA LYS A 3 -9.48 -36.96 48.99
C LYS A 3 -9.90 -35.48 48.98
N LEU A 4 -9.15 -34.60 49.59
CA LEU A 4 -9.44 -33.14 49.57
C LEU A 4 -8.91 -32.45 48.31
N PHE A 5 -7.85 -32.99 47.70
CA PHE A 5 -7.29 -32.48 46.46
C PHE A 5 -8.14 -32.78 45.20
N ALA A 6 -8.86 -33.91 45.23
CA ALA A 6 -9.75 -34.28 44.11
C ALA A 6 -11.04 -33.41 44.04
N LEU A 7 -11.48 -32.90 45.19
CA LEU A 7 -12.69 -32.04 45.24
C LEU A 7 -12.38 -30.58 44.81
N LEU A 8 -11.14 -30.11 45.03
CA LEU A 8 -10.74 -28.77 44.56
C LEU A 8 -10.51 -28.69 43.03
N LEU A 9 -10.06 -29.78 42.40
CA LEU A 9 -9.93 -29.84 40.94
C LEU A 9 -11.26 -29.92 40.23
N ALA A 10 -12.29 -30.55 40.83
CA ALA A 10 -13.62 -30.70 40.25
C ALA A 10 -14.40 -29.37 40.29
N VAL A 11 -14.15 -28.50 41.29
CA VAL A 11 -14.82 -27.18 41.40
C VAL A 11 -14.20 -26.15 40.44
N VAL A 12 -12.92 -26.28 40.07
CA VAL A 12 -12.29 -25.42 39.05
C VAL A 12 -12.72 -25.77 37.64
N MET A 13 -13.07 -27.05 37.36
CA MET A 13 -13.57 -27.47 36.02
C MET A 13 -15.05 -27.16 35.79
N VAL A 14 -15.85 -26.91 36.82
CA VAL A 14 -17.30 -26.55 36.64
C VAL A 14 -17.50 -25.05 36.50
N LEU A 15 -16.52 -24.23 36.87
CA LEU A 15 -16.57 -22.76 36.65
C LEU A 15 -16.08 -22.29 35.27
N SER A 16 -15.57 -23.22 34.43
CA SER A 16 -15.12 -22.89 33.06
C SER A 16 -16.14 -23.23 31.96
N MET A 17 -17.38 -23.61 32.30
CA MET A 17 -18.42 -23.96 31.30
C MET A 17 -19.68 -23.06 31.33
N VAL A 18 -19.61 -21.87 31.92
CA VAL A 18 -20.74 -20.88 31.91
C VAL A 18 -20.27 -19.52 31.38
N ALA A 19 -19.38 -19.52 30.39
CA ALA A 19 -19.05 -18.30 29.65
C ALA A 19 -18.99 -18.59 28.14
N CYS A 20 -20.10 -19.07 27.58
CA CYS A 20 -20.31 -19.13 26.15
C CYS A 20 -21.62 -18.43 25.84
N GLY A 21 -21.56 -17.14 25.57
CA GLY A 21 -22.71 -16.30 25.26
C GLY A 21 -22.40 -14.80 25.36
N ALA A 22 -21.18 -14.38 25.11
CA ALA A 22 -20.86 -12.98 24.89
C ALA A 22 -20.28 -12.85 23.48
N LYS A 23 -20.81 -11.90 22.70
CA LYS A 23 -20.28 -11.44 21.44
C LYS A 23 -18.75 -11.33 21.58
N GLU A 24 -18.00 -11.96 20.69
CA GLU A 24 -16.63 -11.57 20.44
C GLU A 24 -16.65 -10.14 19.90
N GLU A 25 -16.57 -9.17 20.81
CA GLU A 25 -15.96 -7.91 20.49
C GLU A 25 -14.48 -8.26 20.24
N THR A 26 -14.06 -8.17 18.99
CA THR A 26 -12.65 -8.14 18.61
C THR A 26 -12.06 -6.81 19.13
N ASN A 27 -11.87 -6.72 20.44
CA ASN A 27 -10.90 -5.82 21.02
C ASN A 27 -9.53 -6.42 20.69
N GLY A 28 -8.98 -6.08 19.49
CA GLY A 28 -7.56 -6.11 19.30
C GLY A 28 -6.96 -5.25 20.43
N GLU A 29 -6.15 -5.84 21.32
CA GLU A 29 -5.30 -5.06 22.20
C GLU A 29 -4.53 -4.10 21.29
N GLU A 30 -4.82 -2.78 21.39
CA GLU A 30 -4.03 -1.76 20.74
C GLU A 30 -2.58 -1.99 21.13
N ALA A 31 -1.73 -2.24 20.14
CA ALA A 31 -0.32 -2.48 20.38
C ALA A 31 0.22 -1.27 21.13
N LYS A 32 0.75 -1.49 22.32
CA LYS A 32 1.13 -0.44 23.28
C LYS A 32 2.08 0.56 22.63
N GLY A 33 1.60 1.77 22.36
CA GLY A 33 2.35 2.83 21.67
C GLY A 33 1.83 3.18 20.26
N MET A 34 0.94 2.38 19.67
CA MET A 34 0.28 2.73 18.40
C MET A 34 -0.95 3.58 18.63
N THR A 35 -1.15 4.60 17.78
CA THR A 35 -2.41 5.36 17.72
C THR A 35 -3.43 4.63 16.86
N GLU A 36 -4.70 5.08 16.90
CA GLU A 36 -5.61 4.82 15.79
C GLU A 36 -5.06 5.42 14.50
N SER A 37 -5.46 4.85 13.35
CA SER A 37 -5.09 5.40 12.05
C SER A 37 -5.65 6.83 11.87
N PRO A 38 -4.83 7.80 11.45
CA PRO A 38 -5.32 9.12 11.08
C PRO A 38 -6.11 9.14 9.77
N LEU A 39 -6.04 8.07 8.98
CA LEU A 39 -6.75 7.87 7.73
C LEU A 39 -7.07 6.38 7.57
N ALA A 40 -8.16 5.95 8.19
CA ALA A 40 -8.60 4.56 8.21
C ALA A 40 -9.39 4.17 6.95
N SER A 41 -9.51 2.87 6.72
CA SER A 41 -10.40 2.28 5.71
C SER A 41 -11.86 2.75 5.89
N LYS A 42 -12.57 2.80 4.78
CA LYS A 42 -14.01 3.05 4.79
C LYS A 42 -14.78 1.74 4.86
N GLU A 43 -15.88 1.76 5.59
CA GLU A 43 -16.79 0.62 5.64
C GLU A 43 -17.38 0.33 4.25
N ILE A 44 -17.35 -0.92 3.83
CA ILE A 44 -18.02 -1.37 2.61
C ILE A 44 -19.52 -1.51 2.87
N VAL A 45 -20.31 -0.72 2.14
CA VAL A 45 -21.78 -0.78 2.21
C VAL A 45 -22.30 -1.73 1.16
N LYS A 46 -22.96 -2.80 1.58
CA LYS A 46 -23.68 -3.72 0.67
C LYS A 46 -25.06 -3.16 0.32
N ASP A 47 -25.17 -2.56 -0.85
CA ASP A 47 -26.41 -1.96 -1.38
C ASP A 47 -26.97 -2.69 -2.63
N PHE A 48 -26.53 -3.93 -2.85
CA PHE A 48 -26.94 -4.79 -3.95
C PHE A 48 -27.00 -6.26 -3.53
N GLU A 49 -27.66 -7.10 -4.33
CA GLU A 49 -27.71 -8.55 -4.12
C GLU A 49 -26.62 -9.24 -4.93
N VAL A 50 -25.87 -10.13 -4.27
CA VAL A 50 -24.89 -11.00 -4.96
C VAL A 50 -25.64 -12.18 -5.56
N LYS A 51 -25.49 -12.41 -6.87
CA LYS A 51 -26.09 -13.53 -7.59
C LYS A 51 -25.53 -14.85 -7.06
N ALA A 52 -26.37 -15.87 -6.98
CA ALA A 52 -25.97 -17.17 -6.43
C ALA A 52 -24.88 -17.88 -7.24
N ASP A 53 -24.83 -17.62 -8.55
CA ASP A 53 -23.86 -18.15 -9.50
C ASP A 53 -22.63 -17.25 -9.71
N PHE A 54 -22.56 -16.14 -8.98
CA PHE A 54 -21.38 -15.25 -9.01
C PHE A 54 -20.15 -15.90 -8.38
N LYS A 55 -19.01 -15.78 -9.05
CA LYS A 55 -17.73 -16.22 -8.51
C LYS A 55 -16.59 -15.29 -8.98
N ILE A 56 -15.65 -14.98 -8.06
CA ILE A 56 -14.46 -14.20 -8.34
C ILE A 56 -13.19 -14.99 -8.03
N GLY A 57 -12.20 -14.88 -8.90
CA GLY A 57 -10.86 -15.45 -8.72
C GLY A 57 -9.83 -14.35 -8.48
N PHE A 58 -8.90 -14.59 -7.55
CA PHE A 58 -7.76 -13.70 -7.25
C PHE A 58 -6.45 -14.42 -7.55
N ILE A 59 -5.52 -13.71 -8.20
CA ILE A 59 -4.16 -14.17 -8.50
C ILE A 59 -3.20 -13.20 -7.83
N CYS A 60 -2.36 -13.70 -6.92
CA CYS A 60 -1.34 -12.94 -6.21
C CYS A 60 0.06 -13.48 -6.53
N LEU A 61 1.03 -12.57 -6.70
CA LEU A 61 2.42 -12.92 -7.00
C LEU A 61 3.07 -13.73 -5.87
N HIS A 62 2.85 -13.29 -4.62
CA HIS A 62 3.36 -13.95 -3.42
C HIS A 62 2.21 -14.30 -2.46
N ASP A 63 2.54 -14.52 -1.20
CA ASP A 63 1.59 -14.80 -0.12
C ASP A 63 1.61 -13.66 0.95
N GLU A 64 1.02 -13.91 2.11
CA GLU A 64 0.91 -12.96 3.22
C GLU A 64 2.24 -12.50 3.83
N LYS A 65 3.38 -13.04 3.40
CA LYS A 65 4.71 -12.60 3.84
C LYS A 65 5.19 -11.36 3.11
N SER A 66 4.69 -11.14 1.88
CA SER A 66 4.86 -9.90 1.15
C SER A 66 3.90 -8.85 1.71
N THR A 67 4.39 -7.67 2.09
CA THR A 67 3.53 -6.58 2.57
C THR A 67 2.58 -6.08 1.50
N TYR A 68 3.00 -6.15 0.23
CA TYR A 68 2.18 -5.81 -0.94
C TYR A 68 1.03 -6.81 -1.12
N ASP A 69 1.34 -8.11 -1.26
CA ASP A 69 0.31 -9.14 -1.49
C ASP A 69 -0.66 -9.25 -0.32
N LYS A 70 -0.16 -9.07 0.91
CA LYS A 70 -1.01 -9.04 2.11
C LYS A 70 -2.11 -7.98 2.03
N ASN A 71 -1.85 -6.80 1.46
CA ASN A 71 -2.89 -5.79 1.26
C ASN A 71 -4.05 -6.29 0.39
N PHE A 72 -3.76 -7.06 -0.67
CA PHE A 72 -4.79 -7.63 -1.53
C PHE A 72 -5.54 -8.76 -0.85
N LEU A 73 -4.85 -9.61 -0.11
CA LEU A 73 -5.44 -10.72 0.64
C LEU A 73 -6.37 -10.21 1.75
N ASP A 74 -5.92 -9.23 2.53
CA ASP A 74 -6.72 -8.60 3.58
C ASP A 74 -7.96 -7.89 2.99
N ALA A 75 -7.79 -7.16 1.88
CA ALA A 75 -8.89 -6.47 1.19
C ALA A 75 -9.89 -7.46 0.55
N ALA A 76 -9.41 -8.57 0.00
CA ALA A 76 -10.29 -9.63 -0.52
C ALA A 76 -11.13 -10.23 0.61
N ASP A 77 -10.50 -10.54 1.75
CA ASP A 77 -11.19 -11.08 2.93
C ASP A 77 -12.24 -10.07 3.47
N GLU A 78 -11.89 -8.79 3.54
CA GLU A 78 -12.82 -7.73 3.94
C GLU A 78 -14.02 -7.61 2.99
N ALA A 79 -13.77 -7.54 1.67
CA ALA A 79 -14.83 -7.44 0.67
C ALA A 79 -15.73 -8.69 0.67
N ILE A 80 -15.13 -9.89 0.76
CA ILE A 80 -15.84 -11.17 0.86
C ILE A 80 -16.79 -11.18 2.06
N LYS A 81 -16.29 -10.76 3.24
CA LYS A 81 -17.09 -10.71 4.47
C LYS A 81 -18.20 -9.65 4.40
N ALA A 82 -17.85 -8.42 3.99
CA ALA A 82 -18.80 -7.31 3.92
C ALA A 82 -19.94 -7.60 2.92
N LEU A 83 -19.62 -8.21 1.79
CA LEU A 83 -20.61 -8.56 0.77
C LEU A 83 -21.31 -9.91 1.02
N GLY A 84 -20.84 -10.70 2.00
CA GLY A 84 -21.42 -11.96 2.38
C GLY A 84 -21.26 -13.05 1.32
N LEU A 85 -20.10 -13.10 0.65
CA LEU A 85 -19.79 -14.18 -0.30
C LEU A 85 -19.57 -15.51 0.45
N THR A 86 -20.09 -16.58 -0.13
CA THR A 86 -19.88 -17.94 0.37
C THR A 86 -18.53 -18.49 -0.12
N LYS A 87 -18.05 -19.58 0.50
CA LYS A 87 -16.78 -20.22 0.10
C LYS A 87 -16.74 -20.72 -1.35
N ASP A 88 -17.89 -20.95 -1.95
CA ASP A 88 -17.99 -21.40 -3.36
C ASP A 88 -17.96 -20.21 -4.33
N GLN A 89 -18.02 -18.98 -3.84
CA GLN A 89 -18.09 -17.76 -4.64
C GLN A 89 -16.74 -17.03 -4.78
N TYR A 90 -15.67 -17.57 -4.26
CA TYR A 90 -14.32 -17.01 -4.47
C TYR A 90 -13.24 -18.08 -4.47
N ILE A 91 -12.14 -17.79 -5.18
CA ILE A 91 -10.93 -18.61 -5.22
C ILE A 91 -9.74 -17.66 -5.13
N ILE A 92 -8.76 -17.97 -4.27
CA ILE A 92 -7.52 -17.21 -4.14
C ILE A 92 -6.34 -18.11 -4.50
N LYS A 93 -5.51 -17.66 -5.44
CA LYS A 93 -4.26 -18.31 -5.85
C LYS A 93 -3.10 -17.38 -5.46
N THR A 94 -2.19 -17.89 -4.66
CA THR A 94 -0.96 -17.19 -4.24
C THR A 94 0.27 -17.83 -4.87
N ASN A 95 1.40 -17.12 -4.85
CA ASN A 95 2.67 -17.58 -5.41
C ASN A 95 2.57 -17.92 -6.90
N VAL A 96 1.87 -17.08 -7.67
CA VAL A 96 1.75 -17.20 -9.12
C VAL A 96 2.77 -16.27 -9.79
N PRO A 97 3.82 -16.81 -10.47
CA PRO A 97 4.85 -16.00 -11.07
C PRO A 97 4.35 -15.06 -12.17
N GLU A 98 5.10 -13.99 -12.41
CA GLU A 98 4.91 -13.04 -13.53
C GLU A 98 5.34 -13.69 -14.85
N GLY A 99 4.51 -14.61 -15.39
CA GLY A 99 4.81 -15.38 -16.59
C GLY A 99 3.57 -16.09 -17.12
N LYS A 100 3.78 -17.10 -17.96
CA LYS A 100 2.71 -17.93 -18.50
C LYS A 100 1.87 -18.60 -17.38
N GLU A 101 2.44 -18.79 -16.22
CA GLU A 101 1.75 -19.32 -15.04
C GLU A 101 0.56 -18.43 -14.62
N CYS A 102 0.65 -17.12 -14.85
CA CYS A 102 -0.46 -16.20 -14.63
C CYS A 102 -1.61 -16.49 -15.62
N TYR A 103 -1.31 -16.66 -16.92
CA TYR A 103 -2.32 -17.06 -17.89
C TYR A 103 -2.94 -18.40 -17.56
N GLU A 104 -2.13 -19.42 -17.22
CA GLU A 104 -2.60 -20.75 -16.83
C GLU A 104 -3.50 -20.70 -15.59
N ALA A 105 -3.14 -19.87 -14.60
CA ALA A 105 -3.94 -19.63 -13.42
C ALA A 105 -5.28 -18.93 -13.74
N ALA A 106 -5.26 -17.96 -14.64
CA ALA A 106 -6.45 -17.24 -15.09
C ALA A 106 -7.41 -18.17 -15.85
N ALA A 107 -6.89 -18.97 -16.80
CA ALA A 107 -7.67 -19.96 -17.53
C ALA A 107 -8.30 -21.02 -16.59
N ASP A 108 -7.54 -21.51 -15.60
CA ASP A 108 -8.07 -22.46 -14.60
C ASP A 108 -9.18 -21.81 -13.74
N LEU A 109 -9.10 -20.54 -13.42
CA LEU A 109 -10.16 -19.81 -12.71
C LEU A 109 -11.42 -19.67 -13.58
N VAL A 110 -11.27 -19.45 -14.89
CA VAL A 110 -12.39 -19.44 -15.84
C VAL A 110 -13.04 -20.82 -15.91
N ASP A 111 -12.26 -21.89 -16.03
CA ASP A 111 -12.77 -23.28 -16.04
C ASP A 111 -13.51 -23.65 -14.74
N GLN A 112 -13.13 -23.05 -13.62
CA GLN A 112 -13.82 -23.18 -12.33
C GLN A 112 -15.05 -22.28 -12.19
N GLY A 113 -15.43 -21.55 -13.25
CA GLY A 113 -16.65 -20.75 -13.33
C GLY A 113 -16.54 -19.36 -12.73
N CYS A 114 -15.34 -18.79 -12.61
CA CYS A 114 -15.19 -17.39 -12.20
C CYS A 114 -15.72 -16.44 -13.28
N ASN A 115 -16.52 -15.45 -12.86
CA ASN A 115 -17.06 -14.40 -13.71
C ASN A 115 -16.12 -13.17 -13.75
N ILE A 116 -15.32 -13.03 -12.70
CA ILE A 116 -14.25 -12.00 -12.60
C ILE A 116 -12.97 -12.73 -12.22
N VAL A 117 -11.85 -12.37 -12.87
CA VAL A 117 -10.50 -12.78 -12.49
C VAL A 117 -9.69 -11.51 -12.24
N PHE A 118 -9.11 -11.40 -11.06
CA PHE A 118 -8.25 -10.27 -10.67
C PHE A 118 -6.81 -10.75 -10.49
N ALA A 119 -5.83 -9.98 -10.97
CA ALA A 119 -4.41 -10.22 -10.72
C ALA A 119 -3.71 -8.95 -10.20
N ASN A 120 -2.73 -9.13 -9.29
CA ASN A 120 -2.19 -8.02 -8.51
C ASN A 120 -0.82 -7.50 -8.95
N SER A 121 -0.07 -8.20 -9.78
CA SER A 121 1.31 -7.82 -10.04
C SER A 121 1.54 -7.24 -11.42
N PHE A 122 2.48 -6.28 -11.53
CA PHE A 122 2.80 -5.54 -12.77
C PHE A 122 3.08 -6.48 -13.96
N GLY A 123 3.89 -7.52 -13.76
CA GLY A 123 4.23 -8.45 -14.83
C GLY A 123 3.13 -9.47 -15.18
N HIS A 124 2.02 -9.48 -14.46
CA HIS A 124 0.83 -10.26 -14.84
C HIS A 124 0.05 -9.64 -16.02
N GLU A 125 0.27 -8.36 -16.36
CA GLU A 125 -0.57 -7.59 -17.27
C GLU A 125 -0.76 -8.28 -18.63
N ASP A 126 0.33 -8.65 -19.32
CA ASP A 126 0.24 -9.25 -20.66
C ASP A 126 -0.50 -10.58 -20.67
N PHE A 127 -0.35 -11.36 -19.62
CA PHE A 127 -0.97 -12.68 -19.48
C PHE A 127 -2.46 -12.55 -19.13
N MET A 128 -2.85 -11.56 -18.33
CA MET A 128 -4.25 -11.24 -18.07
C MET A 128 -4.95 -10.69 -19.30
N LEU A 129 -4.28 -9.84 -20.07
CA LEU A 129 -4.78 -9.32 -21.34
C LEU A 129 -4.93 -10.44 -22.40
N GLN A 130 -4.00 -11.41 -22.44
CA GLN A 130 -4.12 -12.60 -23.27
C GLN A 130 -5.38 -13.40 -22.89
N ALA A 131 -5.58 -13.66 -21.60
CA ALA A 131 -6.75 -14.38 -21.10
C ALA A 131 -8.06 -13.60 -21.42
N ALA A 132 -8.08 -12.28 -21.27
CA ALA A 132 -9.24 -11.47 -21.59
C ALA A 132 -9.64 -11.56 -23.08
N LYS A 133 -8.68 -11.64 -23.99
CA LYS A 133 -8.92 -11.82 -25.42
C LYS A 133 -9.47 -13.22 -25.77
N GLU A 134 -9.12 -14.23 -25.00
CA GLU A 134 -9.55 -15.62 -25.21
C GLU A 134 -10.91 -15.94 -24.57
N PHE A 135 -11.21 -15.31 -23.42
CA PHE A 135 -12.45 -15.56 -22.65
C PHE A 135 -13.31 -14.28 -22.57
N PRO A 136 -13.97 -13.85 -23.64
CA PRO A 136 -14.66 -12.55 -23.72
C PRO A 136 -15.88 -12.45 -22.79
N GLU A 137 -16.38 -13.55 -22.24
CA GLU A 137 -17.52 -13.59 -21.31
C GLU A 137 -17.11 -13.35 -19.84
N VAL A 138 -15.80 -13.38 -19.53
CA VAL A 138 -15.26 -13.19 -18.19
C VAL A 138 -14.61 -11.81 -18.08
N GLN A 139 -14.78 -11.13 -16.97
CA GLN A 139 -14.13 -9.83 -16.69
C GLN A 139 -12.72 -10.05 -16.12
N PHE A 140 -11.73 -9.42 -16.69
CA PHE A 140 -10.35 -9.48 -16.21
C PHE A 140 -9.94 -8.13 -15.68
N CYS A 141 -9.60 -8.09 -14.39
CA CYS A 141 -9.18 -6.88 -13.69
C CYS A 141 -7.72 -7.04 -13.27
N HIS A 142 -6.94 -5.97 -13.43
CA HIS A 142 -5.51 -6.04 -13.15
C HIS A 142 -5.04 -4.78 -12.42
N ALA A 143 -4.34 -4.97 -11.30
CA ALA A 143 -3.71 -3.86 -10.60
C ALA A 143 -2.36 -3.50 -11.24
N THR A 144 -2.02 -2.21 -11.17
CA THR A 144 -0.73 -1.63 -11.63
C THR A 144 -0.51 -1.58 -13.14
N GLY A 145 -1.41 -2.15 -13.94
CA GLY A 145 -1.30 -2.13 -15.40
C GLY A 145 -1.67 -0.78 -16.03
N TYR A 146 -1.34 -0.64 -17.32
CA TYR A 146 -1.58 0.58 -18.09
C TYR A 146 -2.11 0.32 -19.51
N LYS A 147 -2.38 -0.95 -19.85
CA LYS A 147 -2.74 -1.33 -21.25
C LYS A 147 -4.22 -1.33 -21.53
N ALA A 148 -5.10 -1.25 -20.52
CA ALA A 148 -6.54 -1.37 -20.74
C ALA A 148 -7.09 -0.35 -21.75
N HIS A 149 -6.77 0.94 -21.60
CA HIS A 149 -7.21 1.98 -22.53
C HIS A 149 -6.48 1.96 -23.89
N LEU A 150 -5.31 1.32 -23.98
CA LEU A 150 -4.54 1.19 -25.22
C LEU A 150 -5.04 0.06 -26.10
N GLU A 151 -5.35 -1.08 -25.49
CA GLU A 151 -5.74 -2.32 -26.19
C GLU A 151 -7.23 -2.38 -26.54
N ASN A 152 -8.08 -1.59 -25.85
CA ASN A 152 -9.52 -1.50 -26.06
C ASN A 152 -10.24 -2.88 -26.04
N VAL A 153 -9.82 -3.78 -25.11
CA VAL A 153 -10.46 -5.06 -24.87
C VAL A 153 -11.58 -4.87 -23.87
N ALA A 154 -12.84 -5.07 -24.28
CA ALA A 154 -14.02 -4.66 -23.53
C ALA A 154 -14.19 -5.30 -22.13
N ASN A 155 -13.56 -6.43 -21.90
CA ASN A 155 -13.59 -7.19 -20.63
C ASN A 155 -12.23 -7.14 -19.88
N TYR A 156 -11.35 -6.19 -20.21
CA TYR A 156 -10.07 -5.98 -19.56
C TYR A 156 -9.99 -4.60 -18.91
N HIS A 157 -9.63 -4.55 -17.63
CA HIS A 157 -9.70 -3.35 -16.80
C HIS A 157 -8.44 -3.20 -15.97
N ASN A 158 -7.86 -2.00 -15.94
CA ASN A 158 -6.78 -1.68 -15.03
C ASN A 158 -7.30 -0.92 -13.80
N ALA A 159 -6.63 -1.10 -12.68
CA ALA A 159 -6.92 -0.41 -11.43
C ALA A 159 -5.64 0.01 -10.71
N PHE A 160 -5.71 1.15 -10.04
CA PHE A 160 -4.70 1.60 -9.09
C PHE A 160 -5.32 2.51 -8.03
N ALA A 161 -4.47 3.11 -7.19
CA ALA A 161 -4.88 4.15 -6.26
C ALA A 161 -3.94 5.36 -6.36
N SER A 162 -4.44 6.54 -5.99
CA SER A 162 -3.65 7.76 -5.85
C SER A 162 -2.73 7.67 -4.62
N ILE A 163 -1.92 6.59 -4.54
CA ILE A 163 -1.09 6.27 -3.36
C ILE A 163 -0.06 7.37 -3.06
N TYR A 164 0.28 8.20 -4.04
CA TYR A 164 1.11 9.38 -3.84
C TYR A 164 0.55 10.32 -2.75
N GLU A 165 -0.78 10.38 -2.55
CA GLU A 165 -1.40 11.12 -1.44
C GLU A 165 -0.99 10.55 -0.08
N GLY A 166 -1.05 9.22 0.08
CA GLY A 166 -0.62 8.52 1.29
C GLY A 166 0.89 8.60 1.50
N ARG A 167 1.68 8.52 0.41
CA ARG A 167 3.14 8.71 0.49
C ARG A 167 3.51 10.12 0.92
N TYR A 168 2.80 11.14 0.45
CA TYR A 168 2.98 12.53 0.89
C TYR A 168 2.70 12.67 2.40
N LEU A 169 1.61 12.11 2.90
CA LEU A 169 1.28 12.12 4.33
C LEU A 169 2.35 11.40 5.17
N ALA A 170 2.82 10.25 4.71
CA ALA A 170 3.92 9.51 5.35
C ALA A 170 5.23 10.32 5.31
N GLY A 171 5.45 11.09 4.24
CA GLY A 171 6.55 12.04 4.12
C GLY A 171 6.50 13.15 5.17
N ILE A 172 5.32 13.67 5.50
CA ILE A 172 5.15 14.65 6.60
C ILE A 172 5.66 14.07 7.91
N ALA A 173 5.31 12.81 8.23
CA ALA A 173 5.82 12.15 9.44
C ALA A 173 7.34 12.05 9.45
N ALA A 174 7.94 11.72 8.30
CA ALA A 174 9.40 11.69 8.13
C ALA A 174 10.03 13.08 8.35
N GLY A 175 9.49 14.12 7.73
CA GLY A 175 9.98 15.49 7.88
C GLY A 175 9.87 16.01 9.31
N MET A 176 8.79 15.70 10.02
CA MET A 176 8.65 16.02 11.44
C MET A 176 9.69 15.32 12.28
N LYS A 177 9.99 14.05 12.01
CA LYS A 177 11.06 13.31 12.70
C LYS A 177 12.42 13.92 12.46
N LEU A 178 12.71 14.35 11.23
CA LEU A 178 13.96 15.05 10.93
C LEU A 178 14.07 16.37 11.69
N ASN A 179 12.99 17.15 11.78
CA ASN A 179 12.98 18.39 12.57
C ASN A 179 13.21 18.11 14.06
N GLU A 180 12.58 17.11 14.63
CA GLU A 180 12.85 16.68 16.02
C GLU A 180 14.34 16.36 16.23
N MET A 181 14.96 15.64 15.27
CA MET A 181 16.37 15.30 15.35
C MET A 181 17.28 16.54 15.25
N ILE A 182 16.91 17.53 14.43
CA ILE A 182 17.62 18.82 14.30
C ILE A 182 17.49 19.61 15.61
N GLU A 183 16.28 19.75 16.16
CA GLU A 183 16.02 20.48 17.41
C GLU A 183 16.75 19.84 18.60
N ALA A 184 16.78 18.50 18.63
CA ALA A 184 17.52 17.73 19.63
C ALA A 184 19.05 17.75 19.40
N LYS A 185 19.55 18.42 18.34
CA LYS A 185 20.97 18.49 17.93
C LYS A 185 21.60 17.11 17.68
N LYS A 186 20.80 16.13 17.28
CA LYS A 186 21.29 14.82 16.85
C LYS A 186 21.87 14.88 15.43
N ILE A 187 21.32 15.78 14.62
CA ILE A 187 21.80 16.11 13.27
C ILE A 187 21.73 17.63 13.07
N THR A 188 22.44 18.12 12.05
CA THR A 188 22.25 19.50 11.54
C THR A 188 21.19 19.53 10.44
N ALA A 189 20.78 20.72 10.02
CA ALA A 189 19.84 20.86 8.91
C ALA A 189 20.41 20.30 7.59
N GLU A 190 21.72 20.44 7.35
CA GLU A 190 22.44 19.94 6.18
C GLU A 190 22.56 18.40 6.20
N GLU A 191 22.47 17.79 7.38
CA GLU A 191 22.48 16.32 7.57
C GLU A 191 21.10 15.69 7.49
N ALA A 192 20.03 16.48 7.29
CA ALA A 192 18.67 15.98 7.12
C ALA A 192 18.52 15.25 5.78
N LYS A 193 19.09 14.04 5.70
CA LYS A 193 19.11 13.19 4.51
C LYS A 193 18.35 11.91 4.73
N MET A 194 17.32 11.66 3.92
CA MET A 194 16.57 10.42 3.89
C MET A 194 17.19 9.42 2.91
N GLY A 195 17.00 8.14 3.16
CA GLY A 195 17.25 7.08 2.21
C GLY A 195 15.94 6.43 1.77
N TYR A 196 15.92 5.92 0.53
CA TYR A 196 14.77 5.21 -0.01
C TYR A 196 15.21 3.94 -0.74
N VAL A 197 14.68 2.80 -0.32
CA VAL A 197 14.91 1.51 -0.98
C VAL A 197 13.78 1.30 -1.99
N GLY A 198 14.10 1.37 -3.28
CA GLY A 198 13.16 1.14 -4.37
C GLY A 198 13.31 -0.25 -4.99
N ALA A 199 12.24 -0.80 -5.54
CA ALA A 199 12.31 -2.04 -6.32
C ALA A 199 12.89 -1.79 -7.71
N PHE A 200 12.15 -1.13 -8.58
CA PHE A 200 12.52 -0.81 -9.96
C PHE A 200 12.45 0.68 -10.25
N THR A 201 13.06 1.11 -11.36
CA THR A 201 13.00 2.51 -11.83
C THR A 201 11.72 2.75 -12.65
N TYR A 202 10.58 2.26 -12.19
CA TYR A 202 9.27 2.47 -12.82
C TYR A 202 8.58 3.70 -12.24
N ALA A 203 7.67 4.29 -13.02
CA ALA A 203 6.92 5.49 -12.62
C ALA A 203 6.20 5.32 -11.28
N GLU A 204 5.65 4.15 -10.99
CA GLU A 204 5.01 3.82 -9.71
C GLU A 204 5.96 4.06 -8.51
N VAL A 205 7.20 3.58 -8.60
CA VAL A 205 8.20 3.75 -7.55
C VAL A 205 8.69 5.19 -7.49
N ILE A 206 8.85 5.84 -8.67
CA ILE A 206 9.31 7.23 -8.78
C ILE A 206 8.26 8.19 -8.19
N SER A 207 7.00 8.03 -8.54
CA SER A 207 5.87 8.76 -7.95
C SER A 207 5.84 8.58 -6.44
N GLY A 208 6.00 7.33 -5.96
CA GLY A 208 6.01 6.98 -4.55
C GLY A 208 7.09 7.71 -3.75
N TYR A 209 8.36 7.65 -4.19
CA TYR A 209 9.41 8.35 -3.44
C TYR A 209 9.39 9.86 -3.64
N SER A 210 8.95 10.35 -4.80
CA SER A 210 8.87 11.79 -5.06
C SER A 210 7.80 12.45 -4.18
N SER A 211 6.61 11.86 -4.09
CA SER A 211 5.55 12.35 -3.21
C SER A 211 5.94 12.26 -1.72
N PHE A 212 6.61 11.19 -1.30
CA PHE A 212 7.17 11.06 0.04
C PHE A 212 8.19 12.18 0.35
N TYR A 213 9.12 12.44 -0.57
CA TYR A 213 10.07 13.55 -0.44
C TYR A 213 9.37 14.90 -0.35
N LEU A 214 8.37 15.16 -1.20
CA LEU A 214 7.62 16.43 -1.18
C LEU A 214 6.86 16.62 0.14
N GLY A 215 6.31 15.55 0.70
CA GLY A 215 5.71 15.56 2.03
C GLY A 215 6.71 15.94 3.12
N ALA A 216 7.87 15.32 3.12
CA ALA A 216 8.95 15.64 4.07
C ALA A 216 9.46 17.08 3.90
N LYS A 217 9.65 17.51 2.65
CA LYS A 217 10.11 18.86 2.31
C LYS A 217 9.13 19.95 2.74
N SER A 218 7.83 19.68 2.74
CA SER A 218 6.79 20.63 3.15
C SER A 218 6.93 21.09 4.61
N VAL A 219 7.52 20.24 5.46
CA VAL A 219 7.73 20.53 6.90
C VAL A 219 9.22 20.66 7.27
N CYS A 220 10.12 20.00 6.55
CA CYS A 220 11.58 20.08 6.73
C CYS A 220 12.25 20.56 5.42
N PRO A 221 12.34 21.88 5.16
CA PRO A 221 12.79 22.40 3.86
C PRO A 221 14.22 22.03 3.45
N SER A 222 15.09 21.70 4.43
CA SER A 222 16.49 21.32 4.19
C SER A 222 16.66 19.84 3.77
N VAL A 223 15.60 19.05 3.78
CA VAL A 223 15.68 17.61 3.50
C VAL A 223 16.20 17.33 2.10
N THR A 224 17.06 16.31 2.02
CA THR A 224 17.49 15.67 0.77
C THR A 224 17.21 14.18 0.82
N MET A 225 17.27 13.50 -0.33
CA MET A 225 17.01 12.06 -0.36
C MET A 225 17.93 11.33 -1.35
N GLU A 226 18.43 10.18 -0.94
CA GLU A 226 19.13 9.22 -1.80
C GLU A 226 18.25 7.99 -2.03
N VAL A 227 18.17 7.53 -3.29
CA VAL A 227 17.38 6.35 -3.68
C VAL A 227 18.30 5.28 -4.21
N GLN A 228 18.15 4.05 -3.71
CA GLN A 228 18.85 2.87 -4.20
C GLN A 228 17.85 1.78 -4.58
N PHE A 229 17.96 1.27 -5.82
CA PHE A 229 17.06 0.25 -6.35
C PHE A 229 17.65 -1.15 -6.19
N THR A 230 16.81 -2.13 -5.84
CA THR A 230 17.19 -3.56 -5.69
C THR A 230 17.10 -4.33 -7.02
N GLY A 231 16.11 -4.01 -7.85
CA GLY A 231 15.80 -4.74 -9.09
C GLY A 231 14.86 -5.93 -8.83
N SER A 232 14.17 -5.94 -7.72
CA SER A 232 13.15 -6.93 -7.36
C SER A 232 12.03 -6.27 -6.54
N TRP A 233 10.80 -6.75 -6.68
CA TRP A 233 9.69 -6.35 -5.80
C TRP A 233 9.89 -6.91 -4.38
N TYR A 234 10.39 -8.13 -4.26
CA TYR A 234 10.63 -8.80 -3.00
C TYR A 234 11.98 -9.52 -3.00
N ASP A 235 12.95 -8.98 -2.29
CA ASP A 235 14.25 -9.62 -2.01
C ASP A 235 14.79 -9.11 -0.67
N ALA A 236 14.55 -9.89 0.39
CA ALA A 236 14.91 -9.49 1.75
C ALA A 236 16.41 -9.21 1.93
N VAL A 237 17.28 -9.87 1.18
CA VAL A 237 18.74 -9.68 1.26
C VAL A 237 19.16 -8.41 0.54
N GLU A 238 18.68 -8.20 -0.70
CA GLU A 238 19.02 -6.98 -1.45
C GLU A 238 18.39 -5.73 -0.82
N GLU A 239 17.18 -5.83 -0.26
CA GLU A 239 16.54 -4.72 0.47
C GLU A 239 17.29 -4.37 1.75
N GLN A 240 17.74 -5.37 2.52
CA GLN A 240 18.58 -5.17 3.69
C GLN A 240 19.91 -4.50 3.30
N ASN A 241 20.62 -5.03 2.30
CA ASN A 241 21.88 -4.48 1.80
C ASN A 241 21.73 -3.03 1.34
N ALA A 242 20.65 -2.70 0.63
CA ALA A 242 20.37 -1.35 0.16
C ALA A 242 20.13 -0.38 1.34
N ALA A 243 19.34 -0.78 2.35
CA ALA A 243 19.10 0.02 3.53
C ALA A 243 20.40 0.24 4.34
N GLU A 244 21.19 -0.79 4.57
CA GLU A 244 22.50 -0.70 5.25
C GLU A 244 23.45 0.23 4.50
N ALA A 245 23.49 0.15 3.15
CA ALA A 245 24.31 1.04 2.33
C ALA A 245 23.86 2.50 2.45
N LEU A 246 22.56 2.78 2.45
CA LEU A 246 22.01 4.13 2.65
C LEU A 246 22.34 4.67 4.05
N ILE A 247 22.21 3.84 5.10
CA ILE A 247 22.59 4.20 6.47
C ILE A 247 24.10 4.52 6.55
N ALA A 248 24.95 3.72 5.92
CA ALA A 248 26.40 3.95 5.86
C ALA A 248 26.73 5.27 5.14
N ARG A 249 25.90 5.70 4.18
CA ARG A 249 25.98 7.00 3.48
C ARG A 249 25.40 8.17 4.29
N LYS A 250 25.05 7.93 5.56
CA LYS A 250 24.50 8.93 6.49
C LYS A 250 23.06 9.35 6.17
N CYS A 251 22.28 8.47 5.57
CA CYS A 251 20.83 8.62 5.61
C CYS A 251 20.35 8.35 7.03
N VAL A 252 19.62 9.31 7.62
CA VAL A 252 19.23 9.28 9.04
C VAL A 252 17.79 8.84 9.27
N LEU A 253 17.05 8.59 8.19
CA LEU A 253 15.71 8.02 8.13
C LEU A 253 15.59 7.26 6.82
N ILE A 254 14.98 6.07 6.85
CA ILE A 254 14.80 5.23 5.67
C ILE A 254 13.31 5.03 5.40
N SER A 255 12.95 5.00 4.12
CA SER A 255 11.67 4.50 3.63
C SER A 255 11.90 3.51 2.49
N GLN A 256 10.86 2.81 2.06
CA GLN A 256 10.96 1.83 0.99
C GLN A 256 9.72 1.80 0.09
N HIS A 257 9.94 1.25 -1.12
CA HIS A 257 8.94 0.78 -2.07
C HIS A 257 9.40 -0.58 -2.59
N ALA A 258 9.50 -1.51 -1.65
CA ALA A 258 9.88 -2.91 -1.80
C ALA A 258 9.19 -3.68 -0.68
N ASP A 259 8.93 -4.97 -0.84
CA ASP A 259 7.82 -5.65 -0.19
C ASP A 259 8.23 -6.58 0.95
N SER A 260 9.56 -6.70 1.22
CA SER A 260 10.05 -7.56 2.29
C SER A 260 10.30 -6.81 3.60
N MET A 261 10.67 -7.56 4.63
CA MET A 261 11.12 -7.03 5.93
C MET A 261 12.62 -6.67 5.95
N GLY A 262 13.33 -6.71 4.81
CA GLY A 262 14.78 -6.46 4.76
C GLY A 262 15.14 -5.03 5.17
N ALA A 263 14.54 -4.03 4.55
CA ALA A 263 14.82 -2.62 4.86
C ALA A 263 14.33 -2.22 6.28
N PRO A 264 13.10 -2.53 6.72
CA PRO A 264 12.66 -2.26 8.09
C PRO A 264 13.54 -2.94 9.15
N GLY A 265 13.92 -4.20 8.94
CA GLY A 265 14.79 -4.95 9.85
C GLY A 265 16.18 -4.35 9.97
N ALA A 266 16.79 -3.89 8.88
CA ALA A 266 18.06 -3.17 8.90
C ALA A 266 17.95 -1.86 9.70
N CYS A 267 16.84 -1.13 9.56
CA CYS A 267 16.57 0.08 10.31
C CYS A 267 16.45 -0.21 11.80
N GLU A 268 15.71 -1.24 12.19
CA GLU A 268 15.54 -1.65 13.59
C GLU A 268 16.88 -2.03 14.23
N ALA A 269 17.68 -2.83 13.52
CA ALA A 269 19.01 -3.22 13.97
C ALA A 269 19.97 -2.04 14.14
N ALA A 270 19.84 -1.01 13.33
CA ALA A 270 20.66 0.20 13.35
C ALA A 270 20.11 1.32 14.24
N GLY A 271 18.90 1.21 14.76
CA GLY A 271 18.21 2.28 15.50
C GLY A 271 17.89 3.51 14.62
N VAL A 272 17.66 3.30 13.32
CA VAL A 272 17.35 4.36 12.34
C VAL A 272 15.84 4.38 12.10
N PRO A 273 15.16 5.53 12.26
CA PRO A 273 13.73 5.65 11.99
C PRO A 273 13.34 5.12 10.60
N ASN A 274 12.21 4.39 10.54
CA ASN A 274 11.67 3.83 9.31
C ASN A 274 10.22 4.28 9.07
N VAL A 275 9.94 4.74 7.88
CA VAL A 275 8.58 4.95 7.37
C VAL A 275 8.31 3.87 6.34
N SER A 276 7.47 2.91 6.68
CA SER A 276 7.21 1.73 5.86
C SER A 276 6.23 2.00 4.71
N TYR A 277 5.99 0.96 3.90
CA TYR A 277 5.01 0.95 2.82
C TYR A 277 4.21 -0.35 2.85
N ASN A 278 2.96 -0.30 2.41
CA ASN A 278 1.96 -1.37 2.38
C ASN A 278 1.52 -1.88 3.76
N GLY A 279 2.40 -2.35 4.61
CA GLY A 279 2.06 -2.94 5.90
C GLY A 279 2.66 -2.20 7.10
N ALA A 280 2.03 -2.35 8.27
CA ALA A 280 2.64 -1.96 9.53
C ALA A 280 3.74 -2.97 9.90
N THR A 281 4.96 -2.48 10.09
CA THR A 281 6.09 -3.32 10.52
C THR A 281 6.36 -3.23 12.02
N PHE A 282 5.44 -2.63 12.78
CA PHE A 282 5.56 -2.36 14.21
C PHE A 282 5.87 -3.59 15.06
N GLU A 283 5.24 -4.74 14.79
CA GLU A 283 5.45 -5.96 15.59
C GLU A 283 6.91 -6.44 15.56
N SER A 284 7.58 -6.27 14.41
CA SER A 284 8.97 -6.68 14.21
C SER A 284 9.96 -5.53 14.41
N CYS A 285 9.52 -4.28 14.30
CA CYS A 285 10.35 -3.07 14.34
C CYS A 285 9.73 -2.01 15.26
N PRO A 286 9.50 -2.33 16.57
CA PRO A 286 8.76 -1.44 17.47
C PRO A 286 9.48 -0.15 17.82
N GLU A 287 10.81 -0.09 17.72
CA GLU A 287 11.61 1.08 18.10
C GLU A 287 11.79 2.08 16.95
N THR A 288 11.66 1.63 15.69
CA THR A 288 12.01 2.45 14.52
C THR A 288 10.86 2.71 13.58
N PHE A 289 9.85 1.83 13.50
CA PHE A 289 8.66 2.04 12.70
C PHE A 289 7.92 3.31 13.13
N ILE A 290 7.61 4.20 12.18
CA ILE A 290 6.83 5.43 12.45
C ILE A 290 5.39 5.25 11.99
N VAL A 291 5.17 5.06 10.71
CA VAL A 291 3.87 4.91 10.04
C VAL A 291 4.06 4.23 8.69
N SER A 292 3.00 3.65 8.14
CA SER A 292 2.97 3.16 6.76
C SER A 292 1.76 3.71 6.02
N SER A 293 1.96 4.09 4.75
CA SER A 293 0.85 4.27 3.80
C SER A 293 0.60 2.97 3.06
N ARG A 294 -0.66 2.69 2.77
CA ARG A 294 -1.05 1.50 2.00
C ARG A 294 -2.23 1.79 1.10
N ILE A 295 -2.39 0.99 0.06
CA ILE A 295 -3.62 0.95 -0.72
C ILE A 295 -4.60 0.02 -0.01
N ASP A 296 -5.83 0.48 0.16
CA ASP A 296 -6.96 -0.36 0.51
C ASP A 296 -7.69 -0.77 -0.77
N TRP A 297 -7.60 -2.04 -1.12
CA TRP A 297 -8.20 -2.60 -2.33
C TRP A 297 -9.66 -3.01 -2.14
N ALA A 298 -10.15 -3.05 -0.90
CA ALA A 298 -11.50 -3.49 -0.60
C ALA A 298 -12.60 -2.64 -1.28
N PRO A 299 -12.47 -1.29 -1.39
CA PRO A 299 -13.39 -0.49 -2.19
C PRO A 299 -13.44 -0.87 -3.66
N TYR A 300 -12.29 -1.18 -4.27
CA TYR A 300 -12.23 -1.62 -5.66
C TYR A 300 -12.87 -3.00 -5.84
N PHE A 301 -12.58 -3.95 -4.96
CA PHE A 301 -13.20 -5.28 -5.04
C PHE A 301 -14.72 -5.21 -4.87
N ALA A 302 -15.20 -4.40 -3.92
CA ALA A 302 -16.65 -4.18 -3.77
C ALA A 302 -17.25 -3.55 -5.04
N TYR A 303 -16.55 -2.60 -5.67
CA TYR A 303 -16.97 -1.93 -6.90
C TYR A 303 -17.11 -2.92 -8.06
N ILE A 304 -16.10 -3.73 -8.38
CA ILE A 304 -16.17 -4.67 -9.51
C ILE A 304 -17.20 -5.77 -9.28
N ILE A 305 -17.33 -6.27 -8.04
CA ILE A 305 -18.36 -7.23 -7.67
C ILE A 305 -19.76 -6.61 -7.84
N LYS A 306 -19.95 -5.35 -7.42
CA LYS A 306 -21.20 -4.61 -7.62
C LYS A 306 -21.52 -4.45 -9.11
N CYS A 307 -20.57 -3.99 -9.91
CA CYS A 307 -20.75 -3.80 -11.36
C CYS A 307 -21.25 -5.08 -12.02
N PHE A 308 -20.59 -6.21 -11.79
CA PHE A 308 -21.01 -7.49 -12.36
C PHE A 308 -22.43 -7.89 -11.92
N ASN A 309 -22.73 -7.78 -10.63
CA ASN A 309 -24.01 -8.23 -10.08
C ASN A 309 -25.20 -7.36 -10.50
N THR A 310 -24.96 -6.07 -10.75
CA THR A 310 -25.98 -5.11 -11.21
C THR A 310 -26.05 -4.94 -12.71
N GLY A 311 -25.08 -5.48 -13.47
CA GLY A 311 -24.97 -5.32 -14.91
C GLY A 311 -24.41 -3.94 -15.32
N ALA A 312 -23.75 -3.24 -14.40
CA ALA A 312 -23.04 -2.02 -14.69
C ALA A 312 -21.68 -2.35 -15.34
N THR A 313 -21.18 -1.43 -16.16
CA THR A 313 -19.85 -1.54 -16.77
C THR A 313 -18.78 -1.25 -15.73
N ILE A 314 -17.71 -2.05 -15.73
CA ILE A 314 -16.48 -1.76 -14.96
C ILE A 314 -15.69 -0.70 -15.74
N ASP A 315 -15.15 0.30 -15.05
CA ASP A 315 -14.32 1.32 -15.67
C ASP A 315 -13.06 0.69 -16.29
N THR A 316 -12.66 1.18 -17.45
CA THR A 316 -11.46 0.72 -18.16
C THR A 316 -10.20 0.94 -17.32
N ASP A 317 -10.10 2.13 -16.71
CA ASP A 317 -9.05 2.52 -15.76
C ASP A 317 -9.72 3.10 -14.50
N TRP A 318 -9.63 2.38 -13.39
CA TRP A 318 -10.15 2.84 -12.11
C TRP A 318 -9.01 3.32 -11.22
N CYS A 319 -9.15 4.50 -10.63
CA CYS A 319 -8.17 5.04 -9.70
C CYS A 319 -8.88 5.65 -8.49
N GLY A 320 -8.71 5.04 -7.32
CA GLY A 320 -9.26 5.55 -6.05
C GLY A 320 -8.22 6.30 -5.24
N GLY A 321 -8.63 7.40 -4.60
CA GLY A 321 -7.81 8.20 -3.70
C GLY A 321 -8.27 8.14 -2.24
N ILE A 322 -7.86 9.14 -1.47
CA ILE A 322 -8.32 9.34 -0.08
C ILE A 322 -9.84 9.46 -0.01
N ASN A 323 -10.45 10.14 -1.00
CA ASN A 323 -11.89 10.36 -1.03
C ASN A 323 -12.69 9.09 -1.28
N GLU A 324 -12.16 8.14 -2.03
CA GLU A 324 -12.76 6.83 -2.29
C GLU A 324 -12.52 5.85 -1.15
N GLY A 325 -11.49 6.10 -0.31
CA GLY A 325 -11.09 5.23 0.78
C GLY A 325 -10.04 4.21 0.37
N SER A 326 -9.44 4.36 -0.83
CA SER A 326 -8.42 3.44 -1.32
C SER A 326 -7.01 3.82 -0.91
N VAL A 327 -6.80 5.01 -0.38
CA VAL A 327 -5.54 5.45 0.23
C VAL A 327 -5.75 5.58 1.72
N VAL A 328 -4.99 4.82 2.50
CA VAL A 328 -5.10 4.79 3.97
C VAL A 328 -3.71 4.79 4.62
N LEU A 329 -3.69 5.07 5.91
CA LEU A 329 -2.50 4.98 6.75
C LEU A 329 -2.70 3.93 7.84
N THR A 330 -1.60 3.35 8.32
CA THR A 330 -1.59 2.60 9.58
C THR A 330 -1.71 3.55 10.78
N GLY A 331 -1.87 3.03 11.98
CA GLY A 331 -1.60 3.79 13.20
C GLY A 331 -0.17 4.33 13.23
N ILE A 332 0.06 5.36 14.02
CA ILE A 332 1.38 5.98 14.21
C ILE A 332 2.00 5.40 15.49
N ASN A 333 3.25 4.97 15.40
CA ASN A 333 4.03 4.56 16.56
C ASN A 333 4.54 5.80 17.32
N GLN A 334 3.90 6.11 18.44
CA GLN A 334 4.23 7.27 19.28
C GLN A 334 5.63 7.17 19.92
N ASN A 335 6.22 5.97 20.01
CA ASN A 335 7.57 5.80 20.56
C ASN A 335 8.65 6.23 19.56
N ALA A 336 8.38 6.10 18.26
CA ALA A 336 9.32 6.45 17.18
C ALA A 336 8.99 7.78 16.50
N ALA A 337 7.72 8.16 16.39
CA ALA A 337 7.30 9.41 15.74
C ALA A 337 7.66 10.64 16.56
N ALA A 338 7.78 11.79 15.90
CA ALA A 338 7.90 13.08 16.57
C ALA A 338 6.58 13.48 17.23
N GLU A 339 6.65 14.26 18.30
CA GLU A 339 5.47 14.83 18.95
C GLU A 339 4.64 15.66 17.96
N GLY A 340 3.31 15.54 18.01
CA GLY A 340 2.37 16.26 17.13
C GLY A 340 2.20 15.65 15.74
N THR A 341 2.88 14.54 15.40
CA THR A 341 2.78 13.89 14.06
C THR A 341 1.34 13.51 13.73
N LEU A 342 0.57 12.95 14.67
CA LEU A 342 -0.82 12.56 14.46
C LEU A 342 -1.68 13.75 14.00
N GLU A 343 -1.58 14.89 14.68
CA GLU A 343 -2.39 16.08 14.38
C GLU A 343 -1.95 16.76 13.09
N ALA A 344 -0.65 16.76 12.79
CA ALA A 344 -0.14 17.26 11.53
C ALA A 344 -0.66 16.45 10.33
N ILE A 345 -0.66 15.12 10.45
CA ILE A 345 -1.21 14.23 9.41
C ILE A 345 -2.72 14.42 9.25
N LYS A 346 -3.50 14.47 10.34
CA LYS A 346 -4.94 14.74 10.28
C LYS A 346 -5.26 16.06 9.56
N THR A 347 -4.49 17.10 9.84
CA THR A 347 -4.63 18.40 9.15
C THR A 347 -4.32 18.27 7.66
N ALA A 348 -3.23 17.59 7.31
CA ALA A 348 -2.85 17.37 5.91
C ALA A 348 -3.85 16.49 5.15
N VAL A 349 -4.48 15.51 5.80
CA VAL A 349 -5.59 14.71 5.24
C VAL A 349 -6.74 15.62 4.80
N GLU A 350 -7.18 16.54 5.66
CA GLU A 350 -8.26 17.46 5.32
C GLU A 350 -7.86 18.47 4.23
N ASP A 351 -6.60 18.91 4.22
CA ASP A 351 -6.05 19.77 3.18
C ASP A 351 -5.98 19.07 1.80
N LEU A 352 -5.67 17.77 1.76
CA LEU A 352 -5.71 16.96 0.54
C LEU A 352 -7.16 16.72 0.09
N LYS A 353 -8.05 16.28 0.98
CA LYS A 353 -9.47 16.04 0.69
C LYS A 353 -10.18 17.27 0.14
N SER A 354 -9.89 18.42 0.69
CA SER A 354 -10.47 19.70 0.21
C SER A 354 -9.82 20.24 -1.06
N GLY A 355 -8.72 19.63 -1.51
CA GLY A 355 -7.94 20.10 -2.65
C GLY A 355 -7.12 21.37 -2.39
N LYS A 356 -7.00 21.81 -1.14
CA LYS A 356 -6.15 22.93 -0.73
C LYS A 356 -4.67 22.63 -0.95
N VAL A 357 -4.25 21.38 -0.75
CA VAL A 357 -2.93 20.86 -1.10
C VAL A 357 -3.07 19.95 -2.30
N LYS A 358 -2.18 20.15 -3.29
CA LYS A 358 -1.97 19.26 -4.42
C LYS A 358 -0.53 18.76 -4.35
N VAL A 359 -0.35 17.46 -4.23
CA VAL A 359 0.98 16.84 -4.00
C VAL A 359 1.97 17.25 -5.09
N PHE A 360 1.55 17.15 -6.34
CA PHE A 360 2.39 17.46 -7.50
C PHE A 360 2.13 18.87 -8.06
N ASP A 361 1.91 19.88 -7.17
CA ASP A 361 1.95 21.28 -7.59
C ASP A 361 3.39 21.65 -8.01
N THR A 362 3.54 21.97 -9.29
CA THR A 362 4.85 22.20 -9.92
C THR A 362 5.60 23.43 -9.35
N LYS A 363 4.95 24.23 -8.51
CA LYS A 363 5.62 25.31 -7.76
C LYS A 363 6.50 24.77 -6.64
N ASN A 364 6.29 23.51 -6.19
CA ASN A 364 6.96 22.93 -5.05
C ASN A 364 8.23 22.15 -5.42
N PHE A 365 8.49 21.95 -6.71
CA PHE A 365 9.67 21.21 -7.18
C PHE A 365 10.14 21.70 -8.55
N THR A 366 11.38 21.38 -8.86
CA THR A 366 12.03 21.68 -10.13
C THR A 366 12.71 20.42 -10.66
N VAL A 367 13.08 20.41 -11.94
CA VAL A 367 13.89 19.38 -12.58
C VAL A 367 15.08 20.09 -13.23
N ASP A 368 16.31 19.75 -12.85
CA ASP A 368 17.55 20.40 -13.29
C ASP A 368 17.51 21.93 -13.11
N GLY A 369 16.91 22.41 -12.02
CA GLY A 369 16.74 23.82 -11.70
C GLY A 369 15.65 24.54 -12.48
N ALA A 370 14.94 23.86 -13.38
CA ALA A 370 13.89 24.44 -14.22
C ALA A 370 12.48 24.10 -13.71
N ALA A 371 11.53 25.01 -13.96
CA ALA A 371 10.11 24.74 -13.71
C ALA A 371 9.60 23.65 -14.64
N VAL A 372 8.73 22.77 -14.12
CA VAL A 372 8.14 21.67 -14.87
C VAL A 372 6.94 22.17 -15.66
N THR A 373 6.93 21.83 -16.96
CA THR A 373 5.86 22.14 -17.92
C THR A 373 5.64 20.92 -18.83
N GLY A 374 4.55 20.88 -19.56
CA GLY A 374 4.24 19.82 -20.52
C GLY A 374 2.78 19.40 -20.48
N ASP A 375 2.41 18.44 -21.30
CA ASP A 375 1.00 18.01 -21.47
C ASP A 375 0.38 17.36 -20.23
N ALA A 376 1.24 16.81 -19.35
CA ALA A 376 0.82 16.26 -18.07
C ALA A 376 0.55 17.34 -17.00
N VAL A 377 0.93 18.61 -17.24
CA VAL A 377 0.73 19.71 -16.30
C VAL A 377 -0.50 20.52 -16.69
N VAL A 378 -1.51 20.50 -15.82
CA VAL A 378 -2.76 21.27 -16.00
C VAL A 378 -2.89 22.24 -14.83
N ASP A 379 -3.05 23.52 -15.11
CA ASP A 379 -3.16 24.59 -14.11
C ASP A 379 -2.02 24.58 -13.05
N GLY A 380 -0.82 24.17 -13.48
CA GLY A 380 0.36 24.07 -12.63
C GLY A 380 0.43 22.79 -11.79
N ILE A 381 -0.47 21.85 -11.98
CA ILE A 381 -0.48 20.54 -11.29
C ILE A 381 -0.10 19.45 -12.29
N PHE A 382 0.88 18.61 -11.93
CA PHE A 382 1.12 17.37 -12.67
C PHE A 382 0.02 16.37 -12.33
N GLU A 383 -0.79 15.98 -13.34
CA GLU A 383 -1.92 15.08 -13.17
C GLU A 383 -1.47 13.63 -13.31
N GLU A 384 -1.17 12.99 -12.19
CA GLU A 384 -0.58 11.65 -12.07
C GLU A 384 -1.36 10.55 -12.80
N SER A 385 -2.68 10.53 -12.68
CA SER A 385 -3.53 9.48 -13.25
C SER A 385 -4.52 10.04 -14.26
N LYS A 386 -4.06 10.92 -15.16
CA LYS A 386 -4.93 11.61 -16.13
C LYS A 386 -5.48 10.70 -17.20
N THR A 387 -4.67 9.78 -17.72
CA THR A 387 -5.00 8.96 -18.90
C THR A 387 -5.02 7.46 -18.59
N GLN A 388 -4.55 7.07 -17.44
CA GLN A 388 -4.44 5.68 -16.99
C GLN A 388 -4.56 5.61 -15.48
N SER A 389 -4.91 4.44 -14.92
CA SER A 389 -4.99 4.24 -13.48
C SER A 389 -3.60 4.16 -12.83
N ALA A 390 -2.66 3.50 -13.47
CA ALA A 390 -1.29 3.37 -12.98
C ALA A 390 -0.57 4.73 -12.96
N PRO A 391 0.31 4.98 -11.99
CA PRO A 391 1.17 6.16 -11.93
C PRO A 391 2.02 6.31 -13.18
N TYR A 392 2.26 7.55 -13.63
CA TYR A 392 3.20 7.85 -14.70
C TYR A 392 4.13 9.05 -14.41
N PHE A 393 4.17 9.52 -13.15
CA PHE A 393 5.14 10.51 -12.70
C PHE A 393 6.54 9.88 -12.66
N ASP A 394 7.37 10.20 -13.65
CA ASP A 394 8.72 9.67 -13.81
C ASP A 394 9.83 10.72 -13.71
N LEU A 395 9.48 11.92 -13.23
CA LEU A 395 10.39 13.06 -13.19
C LEU A 395 11.51 12.88 -12.15
N LYS A 396 12.72 13.29 -12.53
CA LYS A 396 13.88 13.36 -11.62
C LYS A 396 13.90 14.74 -10.95
N ILE A 397 13.13 14.91 -9.87
CA ILE A 397 13.02 16.19 -9.18
C ILE A 397 14.26 16.53 -8.37
N ASP A 398 14.57 17.83 -8.26
CA ASP A 398 15.71 18.32 -7.51
C ASP A 398 15.60 18.00 -6.01
N GLY A 399 16.75 17.67 -5.41
CA GLY A 399 16.85 17.26 -4.01
C GLY A 399 16.80 15.72 -3.80
N ILE A 400 16.56 14.96 -4.88
CA ILE A 400 16.61 13.49 -4.89
C ILE A 400 17.77 13.02 -5.76
N THR A 401 18.61 12.14 -5.23
CA THR A 401 19.72 11.51 -5.95
C THR A 401 19.46 10.02 -6.12
N ARG A 402 19.35 9.54 -7.36
CA ARG A 402 19.33 8.10 -7.66
C ARG A 402 20.76 7.59 -7.67
N LEU A 403 21.08 6.59 -6.85
CA LEU A 403 22.43 6.01 -6.73
C LEU A 403 22.69 4.96 -7.82
N ASN A 404 21.65 4.32 -8.30
CA ASN A 404 21.66 3.35 -9.39
C ASN A 404 20.32 3.41 -10.12
N GLU A 405 20.19 2.63 -11.20
CA GLU A 405 18.92 2.39 -11.91
C GLU A 405 18.78 0.89 -12.15
N LYS A 406 17.53 0.38 -12.01
CA LYS A 406 17.17 -1.04 -12.23
C LYS A 406 15.83 -1.12 -12.95
N PHE A 407 15.79 -1.79 -14.10
CA PHE A 407 14.61 -1.94 -14.96
C PHE A 407 14.26 -3.41 -15.13
#